data_20c2be018ee94130dba7e16f48ba4691
#
_entry.id   20c2be018ee94130dba7e16f48ba4691
#
_cell.length_a   1.000
_cell.length_b   1.000
_cell.length_c   1.000
_cell.angle_alpha   90.00
_cell.angle_beta   90.00
_cell.angle_gamma   90.00
#
_symmetry.space_group_name_H-M   'P 1'
#
loop_
_entity.id
_entity.type
_entity.pdbx_description
1 polymer ?
#
loop_
_entity_poly.entity_id
_entity_poly.type
_entity_poly.pdbx_seq_one_letter_code
_entity_poly.pdbx_strand_id
1 'polypeptide(L)'
;IPIWEDLERHPMSNGLSFLYIAFSEEHFILPFNHNDCEKLEIDLTTSNQIKFCWNKKALLQSNLNINNLKDVQSSLFFNKNELYPFYEKIEVLTNFYHRLGIRDDLGKTIPIMKFIEVLSGIIDDWVDLSPCLPWIDDTMIPILSDIERLGIQVDREKFFDRWPSNRKSLWFSRTFTEYNPYTITSRPSNRHLGINYSALNKKDGSREIFIPQKGKL
;
A
#
# COMPACT_ATOMS: atom_id res chain seq x y z
N ILE A 1 6.00 -7.97 6.33
CA ILE A 1 6.29 -7.17 5.11
C ILE A 1 5.48 -7.75 3.95
N PRO A 2 4.52 -7.01 3.37
CA PRO A 2 3.85 -7.43 2.15
C PRO A 2 4.75 -7.26 0.93
N ILE A 3 4.74 -8.23 0.05
CA ILE A 3 5.42 -8.20 -1.25
C ILE A 3 4.36 -8.30 -2.34
N TRP A 4 4.28 -7.29 -3.18
CA TRP A 4 3.26 -7.15 -4.22
C TRP A 4 3.75 -7.73 -5.55
N GLU A 5 2.81 -8.11 -6.42
CA GLU A 5 3.12 -8.64 -7.76
C GLU A 5 3.81 -7.60 -8.66
N ASP A 6 3.47 -6.33 -8.48
CA ASP A 6 4.02 -5.21 -9.25
C ASP A 6 4.14 -3.98 -8.36
N LEU A 7 5.36 -3.47 -8.18
CA LEU A 7 5.63 -2.30 -7.32
C LEU A 7 5.08 -0.99 -7.89
N GLU A 8 4.90 -0.91 -9.20
CA GLU A 8 4.42 0.31 -9.87
C GLU A 8 2.89 0.37 -9.96
N ARG A 9 2.23 -0.75 -9.67
CA ARG A 9 0.77 -0.82 -9.78
C ARG A 9 0.08 -0.30 -8.53
N HIS A 10 -1.04 0.38 -8.75
CA HIS A 10 -1.88 0.83 -7.62
C HIS A 10 -2.30 -0.37 -6.74
N PRO A 11 -2.24 -0.27 -5.40
CA PRO A 11 -2.55 -1.39 -4.49
C PRO A 11 -3.87 -2.10 -4.75
N MET A 12 -4.92 -1.36 -5.15
CA MET A 12 -6.23 -1.96 -5.47
C MET A 12 -6.25 -2.88 -6.69
N SER A 13 -5.33 -2.67 -7.63
CA SER A 13 -5.19 -3.48 -8.84
C SER A 13 -3.99 -4.42 -8.78
N ASN A 14 -3.34 -4.48 -7.63
CA ASN A 14 -2.12 -5.25 -7.40
C ASN A 14 -2.43 -6.47 -6.54
N GLY A 15 -1.89 -7.62 -6.90
CA GLY A 15 -1.97 -8.83 -6.10
C GLY A 15 -0.89 -8.85 -5.02
N LEU A 16 -1.23 -9.41 -3.87
CA LEU A 16 -0.23 -9.76 -2.86
C LEU A 16 0.44 -11.06 -3.32
N SER A 17 1.76 -11.01 -3.53
CA SER A 17 2.54 -12.20 -3.91
C SER A 17 2.98 -12.99 -2.69
N PHE A 18 3.54 -12.32 -1.71
CA PHE A 18 4.01 -12.91 -0.45
C PHE A 18 3.70 -12.02 0.73
N LEU A 19 3.58 -12.65 1.89
CA LEU A 19 3.69 -11.99 3.18
C LEU A 19 4.88 -12.59 3.93
N TYR A 20 5.89 -11.78 4.18
CA TYR A 20 6.98 -12.15 5.06
C TYR A 20 6.67 -11.75 6.48
N ILE A 21 6.72 -12.69 7.40
CA ILE A 21 6.44 -12.51 8.81
C ILE A 21 7.68 -12.94 9.59
N ALA A 22 8.13 -12.10 10.51
CA ALA A 22 9.12 -12.46 11.53
C ALA A 22 8.45 -12.41 12.90
N PHE A 23 8.66 -13.44 13.68
CA PHE A 23 8.18 -13.53 15.06
C PHE A 23 9.26 -14.20 15.93
N SER A 24 9.79 -13.44 16.89
CA SER A 24 10.99 -13.84 17.61
C SER A 24 12.16 -14.12 16.66
N GLU A 25 12.73 -15.30 16.68
CA GLU A 25 13.80 -15.73 15.78
C GLU A 25 13.28 -16.53 14.58
N GLU A 26 11.97 -16.71 14.47
CA GLU A 26 11.34 -17.48 13.40
C GLU A 26 10.90 -16.56 12.26
N HIS A 27 11.09 -17.03 11.02
CA HIS A 27 10.78 -16.33 9.80
C HIS A 27 9.87 -17.16 8.92
N PHE A 28 8.79 -16.57 8.43
CA PHE A 28 7.80 -17.23 7.60
C PHE A 28 7.62 -16.47 6.29
N ILE A 29 7.61 -17.18 5.18
CA ILE A 29 7.23 -16.68 3.88
C ILE A 29 5.91 -17.34 3.50
N LEU A 30 4.85 -16.55 3.39
CA LEU A 30 3.51 -17.00 3.08
C LEU A 30 3.19 -16.60 1.64
N PRO A 31 3.18 -17.55 0.70
CA PRO A 31 2.85 -17.26 -0.69
C PRO A 31 1.34 -17.09 -0.88
N PHE A 32 0.96 -16.17 -1.77
CA PHE A 32 -0.41 -15.93 -2.20
C PHE A 32 -0.53 -16.14 -3.71
N ASN A 33 -1.65 -16.67 -4.17
CA ASN A 33 -1.94 -16.86 -5.60
C ASN A 33 -0.92 -17.69 -6.39
N HIS A 34 -0.19 -18.59 -5.76
CA HIS A 34 0.70 -19.52 -6.42
C HIS A 34 -0.01 -20.83 -6.70
N ASN A 35 0.21 -21.39 -7.90
CA ASN A 35 -0.53 -22.58 -8.36
C ASN A 35 -0.32 -23.83 -7.48
N ASP A 36 0.88 -23.95 -6.90
CA ASP A 36 1.27 -25.12 -6.09
C ASP A 36 1.03 -24.91 -4.58
N CYS A 37 0.41 -23.79 -4.20
CA CYS A 37 0.10 -23.51 -2.80
C CYS A 37 -1.38 -23.68 -2.53
N GLU A 38 -1.71 -24.46 -1.53
CA GLU A 38 -3.06 -24.48 -0.98
C GLU A 38 -3.42 -23.08 -0.48
N LYS A 39 -4.71 -22.75 -0.57
CA LYS A 39 -5.21 -21.46 -0.09
C LYS A 39 -5.03 -21.42 1.42
N LEU A 40 -4.00 -20.71 1.86
CA LEU A 40 -3.74 -20.48 3.28
C LEU A 40 -4.75 -19.48 3.84
N GLU A 41 -5.55 -19.91 4.79
CA GLU A 41 -6.32 -19.04 5.65
C GLU A 41 -5.46 -18.66 6.86
N ILE A 42 -4.98 -17.42 6.87
CA ILE A 42 -4.17 -16.92 7.97
C ILE A 42 -5.04 -16.03 8.82
N ASP A 43 -5.25 -16.45 10.05
CA ASP A 43 -5.90 -15.62 11.05
C ASP A 43 -4.86 -14.88 11.91
N LEU A 44 -4.61 -13.63 11.54
CA LEU A 44 -3.75 -12.72 12.30
C LEU A 44 -4.56 -11.84 13.28
N THR A 45 -5.84 -12.16 13.50
CA THR A 45 -6.73 -11.41 14.39
C THR A 45 -6.70 -11.91 15.83
N THR A 46 -6.30 -13.16 16.06
CA THR A 46 -6.35 -13.80 17.39
C THR A 46 -5.32 -13.26 18.37
N SER A 47 -4.19 -12.75 17.89
CA SER A 47 -3.15 -12.20 18.76
C SER A 47 -3.34 -10.71 19.01
N ASN A 48 -3.35 -10.32 20.29
CA ASN A 48 -3.38 -8.92 20.73
C ASN A 48 -2.01 -8.21 20.68
N GLN A 49 -0.96 -8.89 20.23
CA GLN A 49 0.35 -8.29 20.09
C GLN A 49 0.34 -7.20 19.02
N ILE A 50 1.18 -6.19 19.21
CA ILE A 50 1.44 -5.17 18.19
C ILE A 50 2.22 -5.81 17.06
N LYS A 51 1.75 -5.60 15.83
CA LYS A 51 2.38 -6.08 14.61
C LYS A 51 2.83 -4.87 13.80
N PHE A 52 4.13 -4.76 13.56
CA PHE A 52 4.65 -3.75 12.66
C PHE A 52 4.59 -4.23 11.22
N CYS A 53 4.22 -3.36 10.31
CA CYS A 53 4.22 -3.65 8.88
C CYS A 53 4.73 -2.48 8.06
N TRP A 54 5.22 -2.78 6.89
CA TRP A 54 5.47 -1.78 5.86
C TRP A 54 4.20 -1.52 5.06
N ASN A 55 3.83 -0.24 4.91
CA ASN A 55 2.68 0.21 4.12
C ASN A 55 1.35 -0.42 4.56
N LYS A 56 0.97 -0.16 5.81
CA LYS A 56 -0.32 -0.58 6.39
C LYS A 56 -1.50 -0.22 5.49
N LYS A 57 -1.47 0.97 4.89
CA LYS A 57 -2.56 1.46 4.02
C LYS A 57 -2.82 0.51 2.85
N ALA A 58 -1.77 0.08 2.14
CA ALA A 58 -1.89 -0.88 1.05
C ALA A 58 -2.31 -2.28 1.57
N LEU A 59 -1.79 -2.68 2.72
CA LEU A 59 -2.14 -3.97 3.32
C LEU A 59 -3.62 -4.05 3.70
N LEU A 60 -4.23 -2.96 4.18
CA LEU A 60 -5.67 -2.88 4.44
C LEU A 60 -6.51 -3.04 3.16
N GLN A 61 -5.96 -2.72 2.00
CA GLN A 61 -6.62 -2.89 0.70
C GLN A 61 -6.54 -4.33 0.17
N SER A 62 -5.67 -5.17 0.73
CA SER A 62 -5.48 -6.57 0.30
C SER A 62 -6.51 -7.56 0.86
N ASN A 63 -7.51 -7.09 1.60
CA ASN A 63 -8.52 -7.91 2.29
C ASN A 63 -7.94 -8.87 3.37
N LEU A 64 -6.70 -8.66 3.80
CA LEU A 64 -6.17 -9.37 4.95
C LEU A 64 -6.71 -8.76 6.24
N ASN A 65 -7.28 -9.60 7.09
CA ASN A 65 -7.76 -9.16 8.39
C ASN A 65 -6.63 -9.31 9.42
N ILE A 66 -6.06 -8.17 9.85
CA ILE A 66 -4.94 -8.14 10.81
C ILE A 66 -5.25 -7.09 11.86
N ASN A 67 -5.33 -7.50 13.14
CA ASN A 67 -5.54 -6.56 14.23
C ASN A 67 -4.21 -6.01 14.78
N ASN A 68 -4.28 -4.91 15.52
CA ASN A 68 -3.14 -4.24 16.15
C ASN A 68 -1.96 -3.96 15.21
N LEU A 69 -2.26 -3.67 13.95
CA LEU A 69 -1.29 -3.38 12.91
C LEU A 69 -0.81 -1.93 13.02
N LYS A 70 0.51 -1.72 13.08
CA LYS A 70 1.16 -0.42 13.13
C LYS A 70 2.07 -0.24 11.92
N ASP A 71 2.03 0.93 11.31
CA ASP A 71 2.82 1.24 10.13
C ASP A 71 4.22 1.73 10.53
N VAL A 72 5.24 1.06 10.03
CA VAL A 72 6.65 1.41 10.26
C VAL A 72 6.95 2.82 9.75
N GLN A 73 6.46 3.16 8.56
CA GLN A 73 6.71 4.48 7.99
C GLN A 73 6.03 5.58 8.79
N SER A 74 4.81 5.33 9.28
CA SER A 74 4.12 6.25 10.18
C SER A 74 4.90 6.42 11.48
N SER A 75 5.38 5.34 12.06
CA SER A 75 6.16 5.36 13.30
C SER A 75 7.45 6.16 13.16
N LEU A 76 8.18 5.98 12.07
CA LEU A 76 9.41 6.74 11.82
C LEU A 76 9.12 8.21 11.51
N PHE A 77 8.19 8.49 10.62
CA PHE A 77 7.91 9.85 10.17
C PHE A 77 7.37 10.72 11.31
N PHE A 78 6.36 10.25 12.04
CA PHE A 78 5.72 11.06 13.07
C PHE A 78 6.48 11.09 14.41
N ASN A 79 7.33 10.10 14.70
CA ASN A 79 8.14 10.09 15.91
C ASN A 79 9.53 10.70 15.69
N LYS A 80 10.15 10.50 14.52
CA LYS A 80 11.55 10.86 14.25
C LYS A 80 11.72 11.81 13.07
N ASN A 81 10.67 12.11 12.32
CA ASN A 81 10.70 12.86 11.06
C ASN A 81 11.61 12.22 9.99
N GLU A 82 11.64 10.90 9.93
CA GLU A 82 12.46 10.11 9.02
C GLU A 82 11.59 9.35 8.03
N LEU A 83 12.10 9.16 6.81
CA LEU A 83 11.52 8.27 5.81
C LEU A 83 12.40 7.02 5.72
N TYR A 84 11.79 5.86 5.90
CA TYR A 84 12.51 4.59 5.76
C TYR A 84 12.76 4.28 4.29
N PRO A 85 14.00 3.99 3.88
CA PRO A 85 14.37 3.75 2.49
C PRO A 85 14.02 2.31 2.05
N PHE A 86 12.76 1.92 2.20
CA PHE A 86 12.32 0.54 1.96
C PHE A 86 12.62 0.07 0.53
N TYR A 87 12.27 0.89 -0.46
CA TYR A 87 12.46 0.52 -1.86
C TYR A 87 13.94 0.38 -2.24
N GLU A 88 14.79 1.22 -1.70
CA GLU A 88 16.24 1.12 -1.91
C GLU A 88 16.79 -0.17 -1.30
N LYS A 89 16.32 -0.53 -0.10
CA LYS A 89 16.75 -1.77 0.58
C LYS A 89 16.30 -3.03 -0.13
N ILE A 90 15.14 -3.04 -0.75
CA ILE A 90 14.64 -4.18 -1.52
C ILE A 90 15.03 -4.14 -3.00
N GLU A 91 15.73 -3.12 -3.46
CA GLU A 91 16.15 -2.98 -4.86
C GLU A 91 16.93 -4.22 -5.35
N VAL A 92 17.75 -4.79 -4.47
CA VAL A 92 18.48 -6.03 -4.76
C VAL A 92 17.55 -7.20 -5.13
N LEU A 93 16.29 -7.15 -4.68
CA LEU A 93 15.25 -8.14 -5.01
C LEU A 93 14.47 -7.78 -6.27
N THR A 94 14.70 -6.61 -6.88
CA THR A 94 13.90 -6.12 -8.01
C THR A 94 13.91 -7.08 -9.19
N ASN A 95 15.06 -7.69 -9.47
CA ASN A 95 15.18 -8.72 -10.50
C ASN A 95 14.36 -9.99 -10.20
N PHE A 96 13.97 -10.18 -8.96
CA PHE A 96 13.15 -11.28 -8.49
C PHE A 96 11.67 -10.92 -8.41
N TYR A 97 11.33 -9.63 -8.28
CA TYR A 97 9.94 -9.19 -8.16
C TYR A 97 9.07 -9.63 -9.31
N HIS A 98 9.54 -9.43 -10.54
CA HIS A 98 8.82 -9.89 -11.72
C HIS A 98 8.67 -11.41 -11.76
N ARG A 99 9.60 -12.13 -11.18
CA ARG A 99 9.55 -13.60 -11.10
C ARG A 99 8.74 -14.09 -9.91
N LEU A 100 8.78 -13.37 -8.80
CA LEU A 100 7.97 -13.66 -7.61
C LEU A 100 6.49 -13.36 -7.83
N GLY A 101 6.18 -12.38 -8.66
CA GLY A 101 4.82 -12.10 -9.11
C GLY A 101 4.28 -13.08 -10.15
N ILE A 102 5.16 -13.85 -10.80
CA ILE A 102 4.79 -14.88 -11.77
C ILE A 102 4.58 -16.19 -11.03
N ARG A 103 3.35 -16.65 -11.01
CA ARG A 103 2.86 -17.80 -10.25
C ARG A 103 3.67 -19.09 -10.42
N ASP A 104 4.35 -19.26 -11.56
CA ASP A 104 5.07 -20.49 -11.92
C ASP A 104 6.54 -20.51 -11.51
N ASP A 105 7.09 -19.41 -10.98
CA ASP A 105 8.55 -19.28 -10.79
C ASP A 105 9.03 -19.43 -9.34
N LEU A 106 8.14 -19.67 -8.38
CA LEU A 106 8.50 -19.80 -6.97
C LEU A 106 9.52 -20.89 -6.68
N GLY A 107 9.53 -21.94 -7.47
CA GLY A 107 10.44 -23.09 -7.29
C GLY A 107 11.72 -23.01 -8.12
N LYS A 108 11.85 -22.05 -9.03
CA LYS A 108 12.82 -22.24 -10.10
C LYS A 108 14.17 -21.56 -9.91
N THR A 109 14.31 -20.47 -9.17
CA THR A 109 15.58 -19.74 -9.25
C THR A 109 15.93 -18.75 -8.15
N ILE A 110 15.12 -18.57 -7.10
CA ILE A 110 15.51 -17.60 -6.09
C ILE A 110 16.24 -18.34 -4.99
N PRO A 111 17.44 -17.91 -4.65
CA PRO A 111 17.99 -18.30 -3.37
C PRO A 111 17.06 -17.70 -2.31
N ILE A 112 16.07 -18.48 -1.87
CA ILE A 112 15.20 -18.16 -0.73
C ILE A 112 16.01 -17.55 0.41
N MET A 113 17.21 -18.05 0.61
CA MET A 113 18.14 -17.54 1.62
C MET A 113 18.48 -16.05 1.42
N LYS A 114 18.72 -15.60 0.18
CA LYS A 114 19.00 -14.18 -0.06
C LYS A 114 17.77 -13.29 0.16
N PHE A 115 16.62 -13.82 -0.16
CA PHE A 115 15.34 -13.13 0.09
C PHE A 115 15.11 -12.96 1.59
N ILE A 116 15.30 -14.04 2.36
CA ILE A 116 15.22 -14.01 3.83
C ILE A 116 16.26 -13.05 4.41
N GLU A 117 17.51 -13.10 3.95
CA GLU A 117 18.60 -12.23 4.40
C GLU A 117 18.23 -10.75 4.28
N VAL A 118 17.74 -10.32 3.11
CA VAL A 118 17.35 -8.92 2.87
C VAL A 118 16.17 -8.52 3.74
N LEU A 119 15.13 -9.35 3.83
CA LEU A 119 13.94 -9.03 4.60
C LEU A 119 14.19 -9.11 6.11
N SER A 120 15.03 -10.01 6.57
CA SER A 120 15.49 -10.07 7.96
C SER A 120 16.23 -8.79 8.34
N GLY A 121 17.20 -8.34 7.52
CA GLY A 121 17.90 -7.10 7.75
C GLY A 121 16.99 -5.87 7.79
N ILE A 122 15.89 -5.87 7.03
CA ILE A 122 14.86 -4.82 7.13
C ILE A 122 14.11 -4.90 8.47
N ILE A 123 13.79 -6.11 8.94
CA ILE A 123 13.13 -6.29 10.24
C ILE A 123 14.04 -5.86 11.40
N ASP A 124 15.33 -6.15 11.33
CA ASP A 124 16.31 -5.75 12.34
C ASP A 124 16.36 -4.22 12.54
N ASP A 125 16.18 -3.46 11.47
CA ASP A 125 16.06 -1.99 11.57
C ASP A 125 14.80 -1.53 12.34
N TRP A 126 13.84 -2.41 12.57
CA TRP A 126 12.57 -2.07 13.20
C TRP A 126 12.48 -2.47 14.68
N VAL A 127 13.51 -3.12 15.23
CA VAL A 127 13.49 -3.69 16.60
C VAL A 127 13.16 -2.63 17.66
N ASP A 128 13.68 -1.41 17.53
CA ASP A 128 13.51 -0.32 18.51
C ASP A 128 12.38 0.65 18.14
N LEU A 129 11.49 0.28 17.24
CA LEU A 129 10.40 1.16 16.85
C LEU A 129 9.31 1.25 17.92
N SER A 130 8.96 2.48 18.24
CA SER A 130 7.74 2.76 19.02
C SER A 130 6.58 3.07 18.09
N PRO A 131 5.35 2.59 18.36
CA PRO A 131 4.18 2.97 17.59
C PRO A 131 4.00 4.49 17.56
N CYS A 132 3.49 5.04 16.46
CA CYS A 132 3.08 6.43 16.41
C CYS A 132 1.77 6.64 17.18
N LEU A 133 1.29 7.88 17.21
CA LEU A 133 0.04 8.22 17.87
C LEU A 133 -1.12 7.36 17.33
N PRO A 134 -1.96 6.80 18.22
CA PRO A 134 -3.03 5.89 17.82
C PRO A 134 -3.94 6.45 16.71
N TRP A 135 -4.27 7.76 16.75
CA TRP A 135 -5.15 8.36 15.75
C TRP A 135 -4.57 8.31 14.34
N ILE A 136 -3.23 8.28 14.19
CA ILE A 136 -2.58 8.16 12.88
C ILE A 136 -2.79 6.75 12.34
N ASP A 137 -2.40 5.75 13.12
CA ASP A 137 -2.48 4.35 12.69
C ASP A 137 -3.91 3.80 12.67
N ASP A 138 -4.73 4.20 13.64
CA ASP A 138 -6.03 3.57 13.85
C ASP A 138 -7.18 4.40 13.25
N THR A 139 -6.90 5.61 12.76
CA THR A 139 -7.91 6.49 12.16
C THR A 139 -7.46 7.04 10.81
N MET A 140 -6.37 7.79 10.75
CA MET A 140 -5.96 8.48 9.52
C MET A 140 -5.58 7.50 8.41
N ILE A 141 -4.73 6.51 8.68
CA ILE A 141 -4.30 5.53 7.68
C ILE A 141 -5.47 4.69 7.15
N PRO A 142 -6.37 4.14 7.99
CA PRO A 142 -7.57 3.45 7.51
C PRO A 142 -8.50 4.33 6.68
N ILE A 143 -8.74 5.59 7.09
CA ILE A 143 -9.56 6.53 6.30
C ILE A 143 -8.94 6.77 4.92
N LEU A 144 -7.64 7.02 4.83
CA LEU A 144 -6.96 7.19 3.55
C LEU A 144 -7.07 5.94 2.69
N SER A 145 -6.90 4.76 3.28
CA SER A 145 -7.10 3.47 2.60
C SER A 145 -8.52 3.34 2.03
N ASP A 146 -9.53 3.71 2.79
CA ASP A 146 -10.93 3.66 2.35
C ASP A 146 -11.22 4.67 1.23
N ILE A 147 -10.71 5.89 1.32
CA ILE A 147 -10.86 6.91 0.27
C ILE A 147 -10.23 6.41 -1.03
N GLU A 148 -9.04 5.85 -0.96
CA GLU A 148 -8.35 5.28 -2.12
C GLU A 148 -9.14 4.11 -2.73
N ARG A 149 -9.64 3.21 -1.90
CA ARG A 149 -10.42 2.05 -2.31
C ARG A 149 -11.76 2.43 -2.94
N LEU A 150 -12.44 3.42 -2.38
CA LEU A 150 -13.74 3.88 -2.87
C LEU A 150 -13.62 4.72 -4.14
N GLY A 151 -12.50 5.42 -4.31
CA GLY A 151 -12.32 6.38 -5.40
C GLY A 151 -13.31 7.54 -5.36
N ILE A 152 -13.15 8.50 -6.27
CA ILE A 152 -13.95 9.71 -6.35
C ILE A 152 -14.80 9.66 -7.62
N GLN A 153 -16.09 9.86 -7.51
CA GLN A 153 -16.99 9.89 -8.66
C GLN A 153 -16.81 11.16 -9.48
N VAL A 154 -16.78 11.00 -10.82
CA VAL A 154 -16.56 12.08 -11.76
C VAL A 154 -17.54 12.01 -12.93
N ASP A 155 -17.80 13.18 -13.52
CA ASP A 155 -18.35 13.30 -14.86
C ASP A 155 -17.29 12.83 -15.86
N ARG A 156 -17.55 11.70 -16.51
CA ARG A 156 -16.57 11.02 -17.36
C ARG A 156 -16.15 11.85 -18.58
N GLU A 157 -17.09 12.54 -19.21
CA GLU A 157 -16.82 13.35 -20.40
C GLU A 157 -15.95 14.53 -20.05
N LYS A 158 -16.36 15.31 -19.05
CA LYS A 158 -15.58 16.45 -18.54
C LYS A 158 -14.20 16.02 -18.01
N PHE A 159 -14.11 14.84 -17.41
CA PHE A 159 -12.82 14.31 -16.93
C PHE A 159 -11.87 14.04 -18.10
N PHE A 160 -12.34 13.41 -19.17
CA PHE A 160 -11.51 13.13 -20.33
C PHE A 160 -11.12 14.36 -21.12
N ASP A 161 -12.01 15.35 -21.18
CA ASP A 161 -11.71 16.63 -21.81
C ASP A 161 -10.62 17.38 -21.05
N ARG A 162 -10.66 17.33 -19.73
CA ARG A 162 -9.71 18.04 -18.89
C ARG A 162 -8.37 17.30 -18.71
N TRP A 163 -8.39 15.98 -18.58
CA TRP A 163 -7.22 15.14 -18.38
C TRP A 163 -7.18 13.96 -19.35
N PRO A 164 -6.94 14.19 -20.63
CA PRO A 164 -6.98 13.15 -21.66
C PRO A 164 -5.90 12.07 -21.45
N SER A 165 -4.77 12.43 -20.86
CA SER A 165 -3.68 11.49 -20.53
C SER A 165 -4.01 10.56 -19.37
N ASN A 166 -4.96 10.92 -18.52
CA ASN A 166 -5.32 10.17 -17.32
C ASN A 166 -6.50 9.19 -17.51
N ARG A 167 -6.80 8.81 -18.75
CA ARG A 167 -7.89 7.86 -19.05
C ARG A 167 -7.75 6.53 -18.33
N LYS A 168 -6.52 6.08 -18.10
CA LYS A 168 -6.23 4.82 -17.38
C LYS A 168 -6.55 4.88 -15.88
N SER A 169 -6.65 6.08 -15.30
CA SER A 169 -7.03 6.26 -13.89
C SER A 169 -8.54 6.18 -13.64
N LEU A 170 -9.34 6.08 -14.71
CA LEU A 170 -10.78 6.04 -14.61
C LEU A 170 -11.29 4.61 -14.74
N TRP A 171 -11.98 4.14 -13.71
CA TRP A 171 -12.70 2.88 -13.74
C TRP A 171 -14.19 3.16 -13.58
N PHE A 172 -14.97 2.83 -14.61
CA PHE A 172 -16.36 3.28 -14.77
C PHE A 172 -16.45 4.82 -14.75
N SER A 173 -17.07 5.39 -13.73
CA SER A 173 -17.16 6.85 -13.50
C SER A 173 -16.43 7.26 -12.22
N ARG A 174 -15.40 6.52 -11.83
CA ARG A 174 -14.59 6.81 -10.65
C ARG A 174 -13.12 6.92 -11.00
N THR A 175 -12.49 7.94 -10.45
CA THR A 175 -11.05 8.10 -10.49
C THR A 175 -10.45 7.70 -9.15
N PHE A 176 -9.25 7.15 -9.21
CA PHE A 176 -8.52 6.66 -8.06
C PHE A 176 -7.19 7.39 -7.96
N THR A 177 -6.70 7.53 -6.75
CA THR A 177 -5.42 8.14 -6.46
C THR A 177 -4.81 7.48 -5.23
N GLU A 178 -3.52 7.63 -5.05
CA GLU A 178 -2.83 7.25 -3.84
C GLU A 178 -2.45 8.50 -3.05
N TYR A 179 -2.77 8.52 -1.77
CA TYR A 179 -2.41 9.62 -0.88
C TYR A 179 -1.12 9.32 -0.12
N ASN A 180 -0.20 10.28 -0.14
CA ASN A 180 0.97 10.27 0.72
C ASN A 180 0.67 11.06 2.01
N PRO A 181 0.58 10.41 3.19
CA PRO A 181 0.37 11.09 4.46
C PRO A 181 1.64 11.74 5.01
N TYR A 182 2.82 11.35 4.51
CA TYR A 182 4.13 11.74 5.01
C TYR A 182 4.57 13.06 4.40
N THR A 183 3.96 14.14 4.87
CA THR A 183 4.26 15.52 4.42
C THR A 183 4.53 16.42 5.61
N ILE A 184 5.45 17.36 5.46
CA ILE A 184 5.85 18.30 6.54
C ILE A 184 4.65 19.09 7.07
N THR A 185 3.67 19.38 6.22
CA THR A 185 2.48 20.14 6.61
C THR A 185 1.36 19.25 7.17
N SER A 186 1.58 17.96 7.30
CA SER A 186 0.57 16.94 7.67
C SER A 186 -0.67 16.93 6.77
N ARG A 187 -0.61 17.57 5.59
CA ARG A 187 -1.67 17.55 4.60
C ARG A 187 -1.36 16.44 3.57
N PRO A 188 -2.16 15.38 3.47
CA PRO A 188 -1.93 14.33 2.50
C PRO A 188 -1.84 14.88 1.07
N SER A 189 -0.85 14.42 0.31
CA SER A 189 -0.66 14.78 -1.10
C SER A 189 -0.97 13.59 -1.99
N ASN A 190 -1.47 13.87 -3.21
CA ASN A 190 -1.68 12.80 -4.19
C ASN A 190 -0.36 12.40 -4.85
N ARG A 191 -0.12 11.10 -4.99
CA ARG A 191 1.09 10.53 -5.62
C ARG A 191 0.82 9.92 -6.99
N HIS A 192 -0.33 9.25 -7.14
CA HIS A 192 -0.59 8.39 -8.28
C HIS A 192 -1.18 9.18 -9.46
N LEU A 193 -0.70 8.89 -10.67
CA LEU A 193 -1.20 9.40 -11.97
C LEU A 193 -1.18 10.93 -12.18
N GLY A 194 -0.44 11.67 -11.39
CA GLY A 194 -0.13 13.08 -11.65
C GLY A 194 -1.25 14.08 -11.39
N ILE A 195 -2.47 13.66 -11.04
CA ILE A 195 -3.53 14.60 -10.66
C ILE A 195 -3.52 14.84 -9.16
N ASN A 196 -3.20 16.05 -8.75
CA ASN A 196 -3.30 16.44 -7.36
C ASN A 196 -4.71 16.99 -7.06
N TYR A 197 -5.62 16.12 -6.64
CA TYR A 197 -7.00 16.49 -6.34
C TYR A 197 -7.12 17.50 -5.18
N SER A 198 -6.13 17.53 -4.29
CA SER A 198 -6.10 18.50 -3.19
C SER A 198 -5.76 19.92 -3.64
N ALA A 199 -5.10 20.08 -4.79
CA ALA A 199 -4.64 21.34 -5.34
C ALA A 199 -5.43 21.84 -6.56
N LEU A 200 -6.62 21.29 -6.80
CA LEU A 200 -7.44 21.71 -7.93
C LEU A 200 -7.84 23.18 -7.84
N ASN A 201 -7.71 23.89 -8.95
CA ASN A 201 -8.09 25.29 -9.04
C ASN A 201 -9.61 25.44 -8.85
N LYS A 202 -10.00 26.48 -8.10
CA LYS A 202 -11.42 26.79 -7.86
C LYS A 202 -12.10 27.50 -9.03
N LYS A 203 -11.32 28.12 -9.94
CA LYS A 203 -11.83 29.04 -10.96
C LYS A 203 -11.87 28.48 -12.38
N ASP A 204 -11.24 27.28 -12.61
CA ASP A 204 -11.11 26.72 -13.96
C ASP A 204 -12.08 25.57 -14.26
N GLY A 205 -13.11 25.39 -13.41
CA GLY A 205 -14.10 24.32 -13.57
C GLY A 205 -13.62 22.92 -13.21
N SER A 206 -12.35 22.74 -12.85
CA SER A 206 -11.80 21.41 -12.52
C SER A 206 -12.54 20.72 -11.38
N ARG A 207 -13.10 21.49 -10.44
CA ARG A 207 -13.83 20.93 -9.30
C ARG A 207 -15.24 20.47 -9.65
N GLU A 208 -15.85 21.04 -10.67
CA GLU A 208 -17.20 20.67 -11.15
C GLU A 208 -17.24 19.32 -11.86
N ILE A 209 -16.06 18.75 -12.13
CA ILE A 209 -15.91 17.41 -12.69
C ILE A 209 -16.23 16.35 -11.65
N PHE A 210 -16.00 16.65 -10.37
CA PHE A 210 -16.27 15.76 -9.26
C PHE A 210 -17.74 15.89 -8.86
N ILE A 211 -18.47 14.80 -9.00
CA ILE A 211 -19.91 14.78 -8.75
C ILE A 211 -20.22 13.90 -7.53
N PRO A 212 -21.18 14.29 -6.70
CA PRO A 212 -21.61 13.45 -5.61
C PRO A 212 -22.27 12.18 -6.13
N GLN A 213 -22.17 11.10 -5.39
CA GLN A 213 -22.91 9.88 -5.68
C GLN A 213 -24.41 10.17 -5.60
N LYS A 214 -25.20 9.61 -6.52
CA LYS A 214 -26.68 9.82 -6.54
C LYS A 214 -27.28 9.51 -5.17
N GLY A 215 -27.97 10.50 -4.60
CA GLY A 215 -28.60 10.40 -3.26
C GLY A 215 -27.63 10.74 -2.09
N LYS A 216 -26.43 11.20 -2.36
CA LYS A 216 -25.49 11.76 -1.37
C LYS A 216 -25.25 13.23 -1.68
N LEU A 217 -25.13 14.04 -0.63
CA LEU A 217 -24.72 15.44 -0.73
C LEU A 217 -23.22 15.56 -0.86
#